data_d5a5e0e316f0d838e32adcaa31070201
#
_entry.id   d5a5e0e316f0d838e32adcaa31070201
#
_cell.length_a   1.000
_cell.length_b   1.000
_cell.length_c   1.000
_cell.angle_alpha   90.00
_cell.angle_beta   90.00
_cell.angle_gamma   90.00
#
_symmetry.space_group_name_H-M   'P 1'
#
loop_
_entity.id
_entity.type
_entity.pdbx_description
1 polymer ?
#
loop_
_entity_poly.entity_id
_entity_poly.type
_entity_poly.pdbx_seq_one_letter_code
_entity_poly.pdbx_strand_id
1 'polypeptide(L)'
;MASIFAKKPLAQLLGEANSGHGGLQRTLGAANLVALGVGAIIGAGLFVRTAAAAAQAAGPGVTLAFIVAAIGCAFAGLCYAEFAAMIPIAGSAYTYAYTTMGEFVAWIIGWALIMEYALGAATVSIAWSEYLNKLLNIFGTEIPFNYCHAPAEGGYLNLPALLVIVALSLLLIKGTQESATFNAFIVVLKVAIVLVFIGVGYQFINPANHTPYLIPANQPDVLDKTGKVLISYHGFFKHGIGGIVGGAAIVFFAFIGFDAVSTAAQEAKNPKRDMPIGILGSLVVCTILYILFGHVLTGVANWTEFADPTKGREASVTYAIAQHMPGYGWLANAVTLAILAGFSSVILVMLMGQSRVFFSMANDGLMPKAFAELHPKFHTPYKSNLILLVFVGAFAAFVPGSLAGDLTSFGTLLAFVLVSAGIWIMRKSDPDQPRPFRAPLSSASFPLVPILGMVICGGMIVALDNFTLEVAMGWMALGFLVYFLYGQKNSKLQQGIVVIPTEVEKEAFIKPDKHNA
;
A
#
# COMPACT_ATOMS: atom_id res chain seq x y z
N MET A 1 2.75 0.98 36.37
CA MET A 1 2.61 0.99 34.89
C MET A 1 3.27 -0.30 34.38
N ALA A 2 2.60 -1.02 33.49
CA ALA A 2 3.21 -2.15 32.82
C ALA A 2 4.41 -1.68 31.95
N SER A 3 5.27 -2.59 31.53
CA SER A 3 6.35 -2.25 30.56
C SER A 3 5.74 -1.72 29.27
N ILE A 4 6.35 -0.72 28.63
CA ILE A 4 5.96 -0.25 27.29
C ILE A 4 6.05 -1.38 26.23
N PHE A 5 6.75 -2.45 26.51
CA PHE A 5 6.83 -3.68 25.73
C PHE A 5 5.87 -4.77 26.23
N ALA A 6 4.87 -4.42 27.06
CA ALA A 6 3.84 -5.37 27.47
C ALA A 6 3.07 -5.87 26.24
N LYS A 7 2.87 -7.18 26.17
CA LYS A 7 2.21 -7.85 25.05
C LYS A 7 0.73 -8.06 25.35
N LYS A 8 -0.13 -7.87 24.35
CA LYS A 8 -1.55 -8.25 24.44
C LYS A 8 -1.66 -9.76 24.29
N PRO A 9 -2.29 -10.49 25.23
CA PRO A 9 -2.43 -11.95 25.14
C PRO A 9 -3.18 -12.36 23.87
N LEU A 10 -2.66 -13.35 23.13
CA LEU A 10 -3.29 -13.86 21.91
C LEU A 10 -4.71 -14.38 22.17
N ALA A 11 -4.92 -15.05 23.30
CA ALA A 11 -6.25 -15.55 23.71
C ALA A 11 -7.29 -14.42 23.85
N GLN A 12 -6.88 -13.25 24.37
CA GLN A 12 -7.76 -12.08 24.46
C GLN A 12 -8.14 -11.57 23.06
N LEU A 13 -7.17 -11.46 22.15
CA LEU A 13 -7.44 -11.01 20.78
C LEU A 13 -8.39 -11.95 20.04
N LEU A 14 -8.18 -13.25 20.16
CA LEU A 14 -9.08 -14.25 19.57
C LEU A 14 -10.48 -14.21 20.20
N GLY A 15 -10.57 -13.97 21.53
CA GLY A 15 -11.83 -13.74 22.22
C GLY A 15 -12.57 -12.49 21.72
N GLU A 16 -11.88 -11.36 21.58
CA GLU A 16 -12.43 -10.11 21.04
C GLU A 16 -12.93 -10.29 19.59
N ALA A 17 -12.20 -11.06 18.77
CA ALA A 17 -12.60 -11.37 17.40
C ALA A 17 -13.88 -12.22 17.31
N ASN A 18 -14.09 -13.12 18.26
CA ASN A 18 -15.28 -13.99 18.30
C ASN A 18 -16.48 -13.34 19.02
N SER A 19 -16.25 -12.44 19.98
CA SER A 19 -17.30 -11.71 20.71
C SER A 19 -17.82 -10.48 19.95
N GLY A 20 -17.20 -10.11 18.86
CA GLY A 20 -17.61 -8.99 17.99
C GLY A 20 -19.02 -9.22 17.46
N HIS A 21 -19.96 -8.40 17.87
CA HIS A 21 -21.36 -8.40 17.44
C HIS A 21 -21.45 -8.21 15.91
N GLY A 22 -21.86 -9.25 15.20
CA GLY A 22 -21.97 -9.27 13.74
C GLY A 22 -20.80 -10.04 13.12
N GLY A 23 -20.72 -11.36 13.39
CA GLY A 23 -19.71 -12.24 12.81
C GLY A 23 -19.65 -12.10 11.31
N LEU A 24 -18.52 -11.64 10.77
CA LEU A 24 -18.26 -11.60 9.35
C LEU A 24 -18.42 -13.02 8.79
N GLN A 25 -19.23 -13.17 7.75
CA GLN A 25 -19.49 -14.49 7.15
C GLN A 25 -18.23 -14.97 6.41
N ARG A 26 -17.80 -16.18 6.65
CA ARG A 26 -16.67 -16.83 5.98
C ARG A 26 -17.05 -17.23 4.54
N THR A 27 -17.00 -16.28 3.64
CA THR A 27 -17.41 -16.47 2.23
C THR A 27 -16.25 -16.49 1.25
N LEU A 28 -15.07 -15.95 1.63
CA LEU A 28 -13.94 -15.77 0.73
C LEU A 28 -13.06 -17.04 0.67
N GLY A 29 -12.98 -17.66 -0.52
CA GLY A 29 -12.01 -18.70 -0.82
C GLY A 29 -10.68 -18.13 -1.31
N ALA A 30 -9.67 -19.00 -1.52
CA ALA A 30 -8.34 -18.60 -1.96
C ALA A 30 -8.34 -17.73 -3.24
N ALA A 31 -9.12 -18.12 -4.26
CA ALA A 31 -9.22 -17.34 -5.51
C ALA A 31 -9.79 -15.93 -5.28
N ASN A 32 -10.79 -15.79 -4.40
CA ASN A 32 -11.37 -14.49 -4.05
C ASN A 32 -10.35 -13.62 -3.31
N LEU A 33 -9.52 -14.22 -2.43
CA LEU A 33 -8.47 -13.50 -1.72
C LEU A 33 -7.33 -13.07 -2.67
N VAL A 34 -6.95 -13.90 -3.65
CA VAL A 34 -6.03 -13.49 -4.72
C VAL A 34 -6.61 -12.33 -5.52
N ALA A 35 -7.88 -12.41 -5.94
CA ALA A 35 -8.53 -11.34 -6.67
C ALA A 35 -8.62 -10.06 -5.83
N LEU A 36 -8.93 -10.16 -4.53
CA LEU A 36 -8.93 -9.03 -3.61
C LEU A 36 -7.54 -8.37 -3.54
N GLY A 37 -6.48 -9.17 -3.41
CA GLY A 37 -5.10 -8.69 -3.39
C GLY A 37 -4.70 -8.02 -4.70
N VAL A 38 -4.95 -8.64 -5.84
CA VAL A 38 -4.69 -8.07 -7.16
C VAL A 38 -5.45 -6.73 -7.34
N GLY A 39 -6.70 -6.67 -6.87
CA GLY A 39 -7.51 -5.45 -6.90
C GLY A 39 -6.98 -4.32 -6.04
N ALA A 40 -6.44 -4.65 -4.86
CA ALA A 40 -5.83 -3.68 -3.96
C ALA A 40 -4.45 -3.20 -4.48
N ILE A 41 -3.65 -4.10 -5.06
CA ILE A 41 -2.29 -3.84 -5.51
C ILE A 41 -2.27 -3.04 -6.83
N ILE A 42 -3.06 -3.42 -7.85
CA ILE A 42 -3.07 -2.73 -9.15
C ILE A 42 -3.76 -1.36 -9.02
N GLY A 43 -2.96 -0.32 -8.95
CA GLY A 43 -3.38 1.07 -8.78
C GLY A 43 -2.40 2.07 -9.42
N ALA A 44 -2.29 3.25 -8.82
CA ALA A 44 -1.37 4.31 -9.27
C ALA A 44 0.09 3.84 -9.32
N GLY A 45 0.46 2.86 -8.50
CA GLY A 45 1.78 2.26 -8.51
C GLY A 45 2.20 1.76 -9.88
N LEU A 46 1.34 1.00 -10.56
CA LEU A 46 1.64 0.51 -11.90
C LEU A 46 1.56 1.63 -12.95
N PHE A 47 0.48 2.38 -12.97
CA PHE A 47 0.17 3.30 -14.07
C PHE A 47 0.93 4.63 -14.01
N VAL A 48 1.44 5.01 -12.84
CA VAL A 48 2.11 6.30 -12.59
C VAL A 48 3.54 6.11 -12.11
N ARG A 49 3.75 5.32 -11.06
CA ARG A 49 5.07 5.18 -10.44
C ARG A 49 6.09 4.44 -11.31
N THR A 50 5.63 3.59 -12.25
CA THR A 50 6.52 2.93 -13.22
C THR A 50 7.28 3.93 -14.07
N ALA A 51 6.57 4.89 -14.64
CA ALA A 51 7.18 5.94 -15.45
C ALA A 51 8.06 6.88 -14.60
N ALA A 52 7.61 7.22 -13.40
CA ALA A 52 8.39 8.03 -12.46
C ALA A 52 9.72 7.35 -12.10
N ALA A 53 9.71 6.05 -11.79
CA ALA A 53 10.93 5.30 -11.48
C ALA A 53 11.87 5.17 -12.69
N ALA A 54 11.30 4.97 -13.88
CA ALA A 54 12.09 4.96 -15.11
C ALA A 54 12.76 6.32 -15.35
N ALA A 55 12.02 7.42 -15.18
CA ALA A 55 12.54 8.77 -15.39
C ALA A 55 13.57 9.20 -14.33
N GLN A 56 13.40 8.81 -13.07
CA GLN A 56 14.15 9.39 -11.94
C GLN A 56 15.38 8.59 -11.52
N ALA A 57 15.43 7.27 -11.84
CA ALA A 57 16.49 6.42 -11.30
C ALA A 57 16.86 5.21 -12.18
N ALA A 58 15.87 4.45 -12.68
CA ALA A 58 16.12 3.13 -13.24
C ALA A 58 16.27 3.10 -14.77
N GLY A 59 15.73 4.11 -15.48
CA GLY A 59 15.64 4.04 -16.95
C GLY A 59 14.80 2.84 -17.42
N PRO A 60 15.14 2.22 -18.55
CA PRO A 60 14.53 0.95 -18.99
C PRO A 60 14.72 -0.19 -17.98
N GLY A 61 15.75 -0.11 -17.11
CA GLY A 61 15.99 -1.05 -16.01
C GLY A 61 14.91 -1.05 -14.93
N VAL A 62 13.82 -0.29 -15.08
CA VAL A 62 12.64 -0.35 -14.19
C VAL A 62 12.07 -1.76 -14.08
N THR A 63 12.24 -2.61 -15.07
CA THR A 63 11.90 -4.04 -15.00
C THR A 63 12.69 -4.77 -13.93
N LEU A 64 14.00 -4.49 -13.81
CA LEU A 64 14.87 -5.01 -12.74
C LEU A 64 14.50 -4.39 -11.39
N ALA A 65 14.11 -3.12 -11.38
CA ALA A 65 13.61 -2.46 -10.17
C ALA A 65 12.35 -3.15 -9.62
N PHE A 66 11.42 -3.56 -10.49
CA PHE A 66 10.26 -4.37 -10.10
C PHE A 66 10.65 -5.75 -9.55
N ILE A 67 11.69 -6.40 -10.09
CA ILE A 67 12.18 -7.68 -9.56
C ILE A 67 12.74 -7.49 -8.15
N VAL A 68 13.55 -6.45 -7.92
CA VAL A 68 14.12 -6.17 -6.59
C VAL A 68 13.02 -5.86 -5.58
N ALA A 69 12.07 -5.00 -5.94
CA ALA A 69 10.92 -4.68 -5.09
C ALA A 69 10.07 -5.92 -4.80
N ALA A 70 9.79 -6.75 -5.82
CA ALA A 70 9.03 -8.00 -5.67
C ALA A 70 9.72 -9.01 -4.74
N ILE A 71 11.05 -9.13 -4.79
CA ILE A 71 11.81 -9.99 -3.88
C ILE A 71 11.65 -9.50 -2.43
N GLY A 72 11.78 -8.19 -2.19
CA GLY A 72 11.53 -7.59 -0.87
C GLY A 72 10.11 -7.86 -0.37
N CYS A 73 9.11 -7.61 -1.24
CA CYS A 73 7.70 -7.90 -0.96
C CYS A 73 7.44 -9.39 -0.73
N ALA A 74 8.12 -10.29 -1.45
CA ALA A 74 7.95 -11.73 -1.27
C ALA A 74 8.43 -12.19 0.12
N PHE A 75 9.58 -11.69 0.59
CA PHE A 75 10.05 -12.01 1.93
C PHE A 75 9.14 -11.44 3.03
N ALA A 76 8.70 -10.20 2.90
CA ALA A 76 7.72 -9.61 3.80
C ALA A 76 6.38 -10.36 3.72
N GLY A 77 5.89 -10.64 2.51
CA GLY A 77 4.64 -11.37 2.27
C GLY A 77 4.63 -12.78 2.86
N LEU A 78 5.76 -13.49 2.85
CA LEU A 78 5.92 -14.77 3.54
C LEU A 78 5.77 -14.63 5.06
N CYS A 79 6.30 -13.55 5.65
CA CYS A 79 6.13 -13.24 7.07
C CYS A 79 4.68 -12.86 7.39
N TYR A 80 4.03 -12.05 6.56
CA TYR A 80 2.60 -11.74 6.68
C TYR A 80 1.72 -12.98 6.56
N ALA A 81 2.02 -13.87 5.61
CA ALA A 81 1.29 -15.11 5.40
C ALA A 81 1.39 -16.05 6.62
N GLU A 82 2.57 -16.11 7.26
CA GLU A 82 2.76 -16.87 8.51
C GLU A 82 1.92 -16.29 9.64
N PHE A 83 1.93 -14.96 9.84
CA PHE A 83 1.08 -14.31 10.84
C PHE A 83 -0.41 -14.48 10.53
N ALA A 84 -0.85 -14.21 9.31
CA ALA A 84 -2.26 -14.30 8.94
C ALA A 84 -2.84 -15.71 9.09
N ALA A 85 -2.01 -16.75 8.89
CA ALA A 85 -2.41 -18.13 9.10
C ALA A 85 -2.49 -18.51 10.60
N MET A 86 -1.66 -17.87 11.46
CA MET A 86 -1.66 -18.12 12.92
C MET A 86 -2.68 -17.26 13.65
N ILE A 87 -2.83 -16.00 13.25
CA ILE A 87 -3.65 -14.98 13.93
C ILE A 87 -4.65 -14.42 12.90
N PRO A 88 -5.74 -15.15 12.61
CA PRO A 88 -6.70 -14.77 11.57
C PRO A 88 -7.67 -13.68 12.08
N ILE A 89 -7.12 -12.49 12.39
CA ILE A 89 -7.82 -11.33 12.93
C ILE A 89 -7.62 -10.15 11.97
N ALA A 90 -8.65 -9.32 11.82
CA ALA A 90 -8.69 -8.19 10.88
C ALA A 90 -7.84 -6.96 11.29
N GLY A 91 -6.89 -7.11 12.21
CA GLY A 91 -6.07 -5.99 12.70
C GLY A 91 -4.76 -5.76 11.96
N SER A 92 -4.43 -6.56 10.94
CA SER A 92 -3.19 -6.47 10.17
C SER A 92 -1.92 -6.42 11.06
N ALA A 93 -0.87 -5.77 10.55
CA ALA A 93 0.45 -5.65 11.19
C ALA A 93 0.41 -5.06 12.62
N TYR A 94 -0.49 -4.11 12.91
CA TYR A 94 -0.67 -3.55 14.25
C TYR A 94 -0.96 -4.64 15.28
N THR A 95 -1.92 -5.51 14.99
CA THR A 95 -2.32 -6.60 15.88
C THR A 95 -1.20 -7.64 16.07
N TYR A 96 -0.50 -7.98 14.98
CA TYR A 96 0.63 -8.90 15.02
C TYR A 96 1.76 -8.37 15.92
N ALA A 97 2.09 -7.08 15.82
CA ALA A 97 3.10 -6.46 16.65
C ALA A 97 2.70 -6.40 18.13
N TYR A 98 1.42 -6.13 18.40
CA TYR A 98 0.93 -6.01 19.78
C TYR A 98 1.07 -7.33 20.55
N THR A 99 0.86 -8.46 19.88
CA THR A 99 1.03 -9.78 20.48
C THR A 99 2.48 -10.24 20.59
N THR A 100 3.34 -9.80 19.66
CA THR A 100 4.70 -10.35 19.53
C THR A 100 5.78 -9.46 20.12
N MET A 101 5.70 -8.15 19.88
CA MET A 101 6.73 -7.17 20.23
C MET A 101 6.29 -6.19 21.32
N GLY A 102 4.99 -6.14 21.61
CA GLY A 102 4.42 -5.28 22.64
C GLY A 102 3.87 -3.97 22.12
N GLU A 103 3.27 -3.22 23.05
CA GLU A 103 2.45 -2.02 22.79
C GLU A 103 3.17 -0.93 22.03
N PHE A 104 4.41 -0.59 22.41
CA PHE A 104 5.14 0.50 21.80
C PHE A 104 5.47 0.20 20.32
N VAL A 105 5.87 -1.03 20.01
CA VAL A 105 6.13 -1.43 18.61
C VAL A 105 4.84 -1.48 17.80
N ALA A 106 3.75 -1.95 18.41
CA ALA A 106 2.43 -1.90 17.78
C ALA A 106 2.01 -0.46 17.47
N TRP A 107 2.27 0.49 18.39
CA TRP A 107 2.05 1.91 18.15
C TRP A 107 2.86 2.42 16.95
N ILE A 108 4.16 2.10 16.89
CA ILE A 108 5.03 2.50 15.76
C ILE A 108 4.44 2.01 14.44
N ILE A 109 4.03 0.74 14.37
CA ILE A 109 3.40 0.19 13.16
C ILE A 109 2.07 0.91 12.88
N GLY A 110 1.19 1.05 13.86
CA GLY A 110 -0.09 1.74 13.69
C GLY A 110 0.09 3.17 13.18
N TRP A 111 1.11 3.88 13.67
CA TRP A 111 1.46 5.23 13.22
C TRP A 111 2.04 5.25 11.80
N ALA A 112 2.87 4.27 11.44
CA ALA A 112 3.40 4.10 10.10
C ALA A 112 2.29 3.76 9.08
N LEU A 113 1.30 2.94 9.46
CA LEU A 113 0.14 2.60 8.63
C LEU A 113 -0.72 3.83 8.27
N ILE A 114 -0.62 4.95 9.02
CA ILE A 114 -1.25 6.21 8.62
C ILE A 114 -0.60 6.71 7.32
N MET A 115 0.72 6.65 7.22
CA MET A 115 1.42 7.02 5.98
C MET A 115 1.01 6.10 4.83
N GLU A 116 0.90 4.81 5.09
CA GLU A 116 0.51 3.84 4.08
C GLU A 116 -0.89 4.11 3.52
N TYR A 117 -1.90 4.09 4.38
CA TYR A 117 -3.29 4.17 3.93
C TYR A 117 -3.74 5.60 3.61
N ALA A 118 -3.46 6.56 4.48
CA ALA A 118 -3.93 7.93 4.29
C ALA A 118 -3.18 8.64 3.16
N LEU A 119 -1.84 8.57 3.16
CA LEU A 119 -1.07 9.20 2.09
C LEU A 119 -1.15 8.38 0.79
N GLY A 120 -1.30 7.05 0.87
CA GLY A 120 -1.61 6.22 -0.27
C GLY A 120 -2.91 6.64 -0.96
N ALA A 121 -3.99 6.85 -0.20
CA ALA A 121 -5.24 7.37 -0.73
C ALA A 121 -5.07 8.76 -1.37
N ALA A 122 -4.30 9.66 -0.75
CA ALA A 122 -3.98 10.97 -1.30
C ALA A 122 -3.21 10.86 -2.62
N THR A 123 -2.16 10.03 -2.67
CA THR A 123 -1.35 9.80 -3.88
C THR A 123 -2.20 9.30 -5.04
N VAL A 124 -3.06 8.30 -4.78
CA VAL A 124 -3.94 7.74 -5.81
C VAL A 124 -4.98 8.77 -6.27
N SER A 125 -5.46 9.65 -5.37
CA SER A 125 -6.42 10.70 -5.74
C SER A 125 -5.79 11.81 -6.59
N ILE A 126 -4.51 12.14 -6.35
CA ILE A 126 -3.76 13.07 -7.19
C ILE A 126 -3.61 12.49 -8.61
N ALA A 127 -3.21 11.23 -8.72
CA ALA A 127 -3.16 10.54 -10.00
C ALA A 127 -4.54 10.45 -10.67
N TRP A 128 -5.61 10.20 -9.91
CA TRP A 128 -6.99 10.21 -10.40
C TRP A 128 -7.36 11.56 -11.02
N SER A 129 -6.95 12.66 -10.42
CA SER A 129 -7.16 14.03 -10.92
C SER A 129 -6.55 14.22 -12.31
N GLU A 130 -5.32 13.75 -12.52
CA GLU A 130 -4.64 13.82 -13.81
C GLU A 130 -5.38 13.03 -14.91
N TYR A 131 -5.80 11.80 -14.58
CA TYR A 131 -6.57 10.97 -15.50
C TYR A 131 -7.97 11.53 -15.78
N LEU A 132 -8.61 12.20 -14.78
CA LEU A 132 -9.86 12.93 -14.99
C LEU A 132 -9.65 14.07 -16.00
N ASN A 133 -8.59 14.84 -15.85
CA ASN A 133 -8.29 15.93 -16.77
C ASN A 133 -8.02 15.43 -18.20
N LYS A 134 -7.33 14.28 -18.34
CA LYS A 134 -7.20 13.59 -19.64
C LYS A 134 -8.53 13.17 -20.22
N LEU A 135 -9.45 12.65 -19.40
CA LEU A 135 -10.80 12.30 -19.84
C LEU A 135 -11.58 13.53 -20.32
N LEU A 136 -11.51 14.64 -19.58
CA LEU A 136 -12.20 15.88 -19.94
C LEU A 136 -11.65 16.46 -21.25
N ASN A 137 -10.36 16.35 -21.50
CA ASN A 137 -9.74 16.78 -22.75
C ASN A 137 -10.31 16.07 -23.99
N ILE A 138 -10.79 14.84 -23.86
CA ILE A 138 -11.48 14.11 -24.95
C ILE A 138 -12.77 14.86 -25.37
N PHE A 139 -13.41 15.53 -24.41
CA PHE A 139 -14.63 16.32 -24.64
C PHE A 139 -14.33 17.81 -24.92
N GLY A 140 -13.05 18.16 -25.14
CA GLY A 140 -12.65 19.55 -25.43
C GLY A 140 -12.70 20.50 -24.22
N THR A 141 -12.73 19.93 -23.00
CA THR A 141 -12.75 20.69 -21.75
C THR A 141 -11.57 20.27 -20.89
N GLU A 142 -10.93 21.23 -20.23
CA GLU A 142 -9.84 20.95 -19.28
C GLU A 142 -10.03 21.74 -17.98
N ILE A 143 -9.58 21.15 -16.88
CA ILE A 143 -9.50 21.87 -15.63
C ILE A 143 -8.19 22.67 -15.64
N PRO A 144 -8.24 23.99 -15.34
CA PRO A 144 -7.04 24.80 -15.35
C PRO A 144 -5.93 24.25 -14.46
N PHE A 145 -4.68 24.35 -14.90
CA PHE A 145 -3.49 23.87 -14.21
C PHE A 145 -3.47 24.23 -12.73
N ASN A 146 -3.83 25.47 -12.39
CA ASN A 146 -3.81 25.97 -11.01
C ASN A 146 -4.74 25.21 -10.05
N TYR A 147 -5.74 24.51 -10.57
CA TYR A 147 -6.70 23.73 -9.77
C TYR A 147 -6.48 22.20 -9.86
N CYS A 148 -5.42 21.75 -10.56
CA CYS A 148 -5.06 20.35 -10.67
C CYS A 148 -3.70 20.02 -10.03
N HIS A 149 -2.97 21.03 -9.52
CA HIS A 149 -1.62 20.85 -9.01
C HIS A 149 -1.44 21.51 -7.64
N ALA A 150 -0.57 20.90 -6.84
CA ALA A 150 -0.21 21.43 -5.52
C ALA A 150 0.56 22.77 -5.63
N PRO A 151 0.57 23.62 -4.56
CA PRO A 151 1.31 24.87 -4.56
C PRO A 151 2.81 24.71 -4.85
N ALA A 152 3.43 23.64 -4.37
CA ALA A 152 4.84 23.32 -4.64
C ALA A 152 5.13 23.02 -6.12
N GLU A 153 4.10 22.67 -6.90
CA GLU A 153 4.17 22.40 -8.35
C GLU A 153 3.74 23.61 -9.19
N GLY A 154 3.42 24.73 -8.55
CA GLY A 154 3.01 25.99 -9.19
C GLY A 154 1.50 26.14 -9.36
N GLY A 155 0.69 25.24 -8.78
CA GLY A 155 -0.76 25.37 -8.70
C GLY A 155 -1.23 26.12 -7.45
N TYR A 156 -2.55 26.17 -7.24
CA TYR A 156 -3.16 26.63 -5.98
C TYR A 156 -3.53 25.46 -5.09
N LEU A 157 -4.22 24.50 -5.65
CA LEU A 157 -4.63 23.24 -4.98
C LEU A 157 -5.08 22.22 -6.04
N ASN A 158 -5.01 20.95 -5.69
CA ASN A 158 -5.57 19.90 -6.53
C ASN A 158 -7.03 19.65 -6.14
N LEU A 159 -7.94 20.41 -6.74
CA LEU A 159 -9.38 20.36 -6.44
C LEU A 159 -10.04 19.02 -6.79
N PRO A 160 -9.80 18.39 -7.96
CA PRO A 160 -10.40 17.10 -8.28
C PRO A 160 -9.97 16.00 -7.31
N ALA A 161 -8.68 15.98 -6.89
CA ALA A 161 -8.19 15.04 -5.90
C ALA A 161 -8.90 15.20 -4.54
N LEU A 162 -9.10 16.45 -4.10
CA LEU A 162 -9.89 16.74 -2.89
C LEU A 162 -11.33 16.26 -3.04
N LEU A 163 -11.99 16.56 -4.16
CA LEU A 163 -13.40 16.21 -4.37
C LEU A 163 -13.64 14.70 -4.42
N VAL A 164 -12.76 13.91 -5.03
CA VAL A 164 -12.89 12.46 -5.02
C VAL A 164 -12.72 11.88 -3.61
N ILE A 165 -11.78 12.42 -2.81
CA ILE A 165 -11.65 12.03 -1.39
C ILE A 165 -12.92 12.35 -0.62
N VAL A 166 -13.49 13.55 -0.79
CA VAL A 166 -14.77 13.93 -0.15
C VAL A 166 -15.88 12.97 -0.55
N ALA A 167 -16.07 12.72 -1.84
CA ALA A 167 -17.12 11.86 -2.35
C ALA A 167 -17.01 10.42 -1.79
N LEU A 168 -15.81 9.84 -1.83
CA LEU A 168 -15.58 8.47 -1.37
C LEU A 168 -15.62 8.36 0.17
N SER A 169 -15.17 9.37 0.91
CA SER A 169 -15.30 9.39 2.37
C SER A 169 -16.76 9.48 2.82
N LEU A 170 -17.58 10.30 2.15
CA LEU A 170 -19.02 10.35 2.41
C LEU A 170 -19.72 9.03 2.08
N LEU A 171 -19.28 8.36 1.01
CA LEU A 171 -19.75 7.02 0.66
C LEU A 171 -19.44 6.01 1.78
N LEU A 172 -18.21 6.02 2.31
CA LEU A 172 -17.80 5.15 3.42
C LEU A 172 -18.60 5.40 4.71
N ILE A 173 -18.92 6.66 5.01
CA ILE A 173 -19.78 6.99 6.17
C ILE A 173 -21.16 6.35 6.01
N LYS A 174 -21.71 6.36 4.81
CA LYS A 174 -23.01 5.78 4.48
C LYS A 174 -23.05 4.26 4.55
N GLY A 175 -21.85 3.61 4.56
CA GLY A 175 -21.73 2.17 4.75
C GLY A 175 -22.06 1.34 3.51
N THR A 176 -21.82 1.88 2.33
CA THR A 176 -21.87 1.08 1.10
C THR A 176 -20.70 0.10 1.10
N GLN A 177 -20.97 -1.15 1.44
CA GLN A 177 -20.07 -2.25 1.11
C GLN A 177 -20.11 -2.41 -0.41
N GLU A 178 -18.97 -2.20 -1.08
CA GLU A 178 -18.85 -2.67 -2.45
C GLU A 178 -19.19 -4.17 -2.46
N SER A 179 -20.16 -4.58 -3.25
CA SER A 179 -20.45 -6.00 -3.36
C SER A 179 -19.18 -6.68 -3.88
N ALA A 180 -18.82 -7.84 -3.35
CA ALA A 180 -17.66 -8.61 -3.81
C ALA A 180 -17.68 -8.81 -5.34
N THR A 181 -18.87 -8.88 -5.93
CA THR A 181 -19.08 -8.96 -7.38
C THR A 181 -18.66 -7.70 -8.11
N PHE A 182 -18.99 -6.51 -7.58
CA PHE A 182 -18.60 -5.23 -8.20
C PHE A 182 -17.08 -5.04 -8.13
N ASN A 183 -16.48 -5.34 -6.98
CA ASN A 183 -15.02 -5.31 -6.84
C ASN A 183 -14.34 -6.31 -7.79
N ALA A 184 -14.85 -7.53 -7.91
CA ALA A 184 -14.33 -8.52 -8.86
C ALA A 184 -14.42 -8.02 -10.32
N PHE A 185 -15.50 -7.35 -10.71
CA PHE A 185 -15.63 -6.74 -12.03
C PHE A 185 -14.55 -5.67 -12.28
N ILE A 186 -14.31 -4.77 -11.31
CA ILE A 186 -13.25 -3.76 -11.42
C ILE A 186 -11.87 -4.42 -11.52
N VAL A 187 -11.62 -5.48 -10.77
CA VAL A 187 -10.34 -6.24 -10.84
C VAL A 187 -10.14 -6.84 -12.23
N VAL A 188 -11.17 -7.49 -12.77
CA VAL A 188 -11.12 -8.06 -14.14
C VAL A 188 -10.85 -6.96 -15.15
N LEU A 189 -11.53 -5.82 -15.05
CA LEU A 189 -11.33 -4.67 -15.92
C LEU A 189 -9.88 -4.15 -15.87
N LYS A 190 -9.32 -3.97 -14.66
CA LYS A 190 -7.93 -3.53 -14.46
C LYS A 190 -6.93 -4.49 -15.10
N VAL A 191 -7.08 -5.78 -14.83
CA VAL A 191 -6.18 -6.82 -15.37
C VAL A 191 -6.32 -6.89 -16.89
N ALA A 192 -7.53 -6.87 -17.42
CA ALA A 192 -7.79 -6.91 -18.85
C ALA A 192 -7.11 -5.73 -19.57
N ILE A 193 -7.25 -4.51 -19.06
CA ILE A 193 -6.64 -3.32 -19.70
C ILE A 193 -5.12 -3.36 -19.64
N VAL A 194 -4.53 -3.88 -18.56
CA VAL A 194 -3.07 -4.09 -18.46
C VAL A 194 -2.60 -5.11 -19.50
N LEU A 195 -3.31 -6.24 -19.63
CA LEU A 195 -2.97 -7.27 -20.62
C LEU A 195 -3.13 -6.77 -22.06
N VAL A 196 -4.17 -6.00 -22.34
CA VAL A 196 -4.37 -5.37 -23.67
C VAL A 196 -3.24 -4.40 -23.97
N PHE A 197 -2.84 -3.53 -23.02
CA PHE A 197 -1.71 -2.64 -23.21
C PHE A 197 -0.41 -3.42 -23.46
N ILE A 198 -0.13 -4.47 -22.68
CA ILE A 198 1.05 -5.31 -22.86
C ILE A 198 1.02 -5.96 -24.26
N GLY A 199 -0.08 -6.61 -24.64
CA GLY A 199 -0.19 -7.36 -25.90
C GLY A 199 -0.11 -6.48 -27.15
N VAL A 200 -0.83 -5.35 -27.14
CA VAL A 200 -0.82 -4.41 -28.27
C VAL A 200 0.48 -3.60 -28.28
N GLY A 201 0.90 -3.08 -27.11
CA GLY A 201 2.08 -2.23 -26.98
C GLY A 201 3.37 -2.96 -27.35
N TYR A 202 3.43 -4.30 -27.16
CA TYR A 202 4.59 -5.09 -27.55
C TYR A 202 4.99 -4.91 -29.03
N GLN A 203 4.02 -4.70 -29.92
CA GLN A 203 4.26 -4.47 -31.35
C GLN A 203 4.87 -3.10 -31.65
N PHE A 204 4.79 -2.16 -30.72
CA PHE A 204 5.29 -0.79 -30.85
C PHE A 204 6.59 -0.55 -30.08
N ILE A 205 7.20 -1.60 -29.53
CA ILE A 205 8.49 -1.48 -28.86
C ILE A 205 9.55 -1.06 -29.86
N ASN A 206 10.21 0.07 -29.58
CA ASN A 206 11.41 0.50 -30.27
C ASN A 206 12.65 0.03 -29.45
N PRO A 207 13.49 -0.89 -29.99
CA PRO A 207 14.66 -1.37 -29.26
C PRO A 207 15.65 -0.26 -28.85
N ALA A 208 15.67 0.86 -29.58
CA ALA A 208 16.51 2.01 -29.25
C ALA A 208 16.13 2.63 -27.89
N ASN A 209 14.86 2.54 -27.49
CA ASN A 209 14.40 3.04 -26.19
C ASN A 209 14.98 2.25 -25.00
N HIS A 210 15.47 1.03 -25.23
CA HIS A 210 16.12 0.20 -24.25
C HIS A 210 17.66 0.34 -24.25
N THR A 211 18.21 1.29 -25.00
CA THR A 211 19.65 1.50 -25.08
C THR A 211 19.99 2.96 -24.74
N PRO A 212 20.79 3.24 -23.70
CA PRO A 212 21.33 2.29 -22.71
C PRO A 212 20.23 1.75 -21.76
N TYR A 213 20.39 0.49 -21.33
CA TYR A 213 19.39 -0.16 -20.45
C TYR A 213 19.39 0.39 -19.02
N LEU A 214 20.52 0.87 -18.55
CA LEU A 214 20.68 1.57 -17.26
C LEU A 214 21.04 3.02 -17.52
N ILE A 215 20.56 3.94 -16.68
CA ILE A 215 20.92 5.35 -16.76
C ILE A 215 22.44 5.48 -16.61
N PRO A 216 23.15 6.14 -17.53
CA PRO A 216 24.59 6.35 -17.42
C PRO A 216 24.93 7.28 -16.25
N ALA A 217 26.13 7.10 -15.66
CA ALA A 217 26.60 7.94 -14.54
C ALA A 217 26.83 9.42 -14.95
N ASN A 218 26.99 9.68 -16.26
CA ASN A 218 27.17 11.01 -16.80
C ASN A 218 25.89 11.60 -17.44
N GLN A 219 24.74 11.03 -17.11
CA GLN A 219 23.46 11.57 -17.59
C GLN A 219 23.27 13.00 -17.08
N PRO A 220 22.98 13.98 -17.96
CA PRO A 220 22.73 15.35 -17.54
C PRO A 220 21.39 15.45 -16.79
N ASP A 221 21.35 16.34 -15.80
CA ASP A 221 20.13 16.64 -15.05
C ASP A 221 19.05 17.20 -15.97
N VAL A 222 17.79 16.92 -15.63
CA VAL A 222 16.62 17.49 -16.33
C VAL A 222 16.29 18.82 -15.68
N LEU A 223 16.28 19.88 -16.50
CA LEU A 223 15.96 21.24 -16.06
C LEU A 223 14.58 21.67 -16.57
N ASP A 224 13.91 22.52 -15.83
CA ASP A 224 12.72 23.24 -16.31
C ASP A 224 13.09 24.41 -17.24
N LYS A 225 12.08 25.12 -17.77
CA LYS A 225 12.28 26.29 -18.63
C LYS A 225 12.98 27.46 -17.93
N THR A 226 13.06 27.46 -16.58
CA THR A 226 13.69 28.50 -15.77
C THR A 226 15.12 28.11 -15.36
N GLY A 227 15.59 26.91 -15.70
CA GLY A 227 16.89 26.36 -15.31
C GLY A 227 16.91 25.70 -13.95
N LYS A 228 15.76 25.51 -13.30
CA LYS A 228 15.65 24.76 -12.06
C LYS A 228 15.75 23.26 -12.34
N VAL A 229 16.55 22.52 -11.54
CA VAL A 229 16.67 21.07 -11.64
C VAL A 229 15.33 20.41 -11.25
N LEU A 230 14.76 19.66 -12.18
CA LEU A 230 13.57 18.84 -12.00
C LEU A 230 13.91 17.43 -11.55
N ILE A 231 14.94 16.83 -12.20
CA ILE A 231 15.45 15.50 -11.85
C ILE A 231 16.97 15.59 -11.87
N SER A 232 17.59 15.23 -10.77
CA SER A 232 19.05 15.06 -10.70
C SER A 232 19.41 13.58 -10.79
N TYR A 233 20.43 13.29 -11.61
CA TYR A 233 21.01 11.97 -11.74
C TYR A 233 22.31 11.81 -10.93
N HIS A 234 22.64 12.80 -10.09
CA HIS A 234 23.76 12.72 -9.19
C HIS A 234 23.41 11.89 -7.95
N GLY A 235 24.31 10.98 -7.56
CA GLY A 235 24.15 10.13 -6.39
C GLY A 235 24.00 8.65 -6.73
N PHE A 236 24.37 7.79 -5.77
CA PHE A 236 24.46 6.34 -5.97
C PHE A 236 23.14 5.70 -6.44
N PHE A 237 22.01 6.15 -5.90
CA PHE A 237 20.68 5.57 -6.20
C PHE A 237 20.00 6.17 -7.43
N LYS A 238 20.69 6.98 -8.23
CA LYS A 238 20.10 7.72 -9.36
C LYS A 238 20.55 7.22 -10.74
N HIS A 239 21.52 6.31 -10.81
CA HIS A 239 22.06 5.77 -12.06
C HIS A 239 22.65 4.37 -11.89
N GLY A 240 22.92 3.67 -12.98
CA GLY A 240 23.52 2.35 -13.00
C GLY A 240 22.78 1.32 -12.14
N ILE A 241 23.54 0.44 -11.47
CA ILE A 241 22.97 -0.59 -10.58
C ILE A 241 22.33 0.05 -9.34
N GLY A 242 22.93 1.12 -8.81
CA GLY A 242 22.32 1.89 -7.72
C GLY A 242 20.97 2.47 -8.09
N GLY A 243 20.81 2.93 -9.36
CA GLY A 243 19.55 3.41 -9.90
C GLY A 243 18.45 2.34 -9.93
N ILE A 244 18.81 1.04 -10.07
CA ILE A 244 17.83 -0.05 -9.93
C ILE A 244 17.26 -0.09 -8.51
N VAL A 245 18.11 0.06 -7.49
CA VAL A 245 17.66 0.07 -6.08
C VAL A 245 16.83 1.32 -5.78
N GLY A 246 17.26 2.49 -6.28
CA GLY A 246 16.48 3.73 -6.20
C GLY A 246 15.12 3.61 -6.90
N GLY A 247 15.12 3.04 -8.11
CA GLY A 247 13.89 2.72 -8.83
C GLY A 247 13.01 1.72 -8.10
N ALA A 248 13.61 0.70 -7.45
CA ALA A 248 12.87 -0.26 -6.63
C ALA A 248 12.15 0.40 -5.45
N ALA A 249 12.78 1.36 -4.78
CA ALA A 249 12.15 2.14 -3.71
C ALA A 249 10.93 2.94 -4.23
N ILE A 250 11.03 3.49 -5.45
CA ILE A 250 9.93 4.23 -6.09
C ILE A 250 8.80 3.30 -6.53
N VAL A 251 9.10 2.17 -7.22
CA VAL A 251 8.07 1.23 -7.69
C VAL A 251 7.54 0.34 -6.60
N PHE A 252 8.17 0.30 -5.42
CA PHE A 252 7.66 -0.45 -4.27
C PHE A 252 6.21 -0.05 -3.94
N PHE A 253 5.87 1.23 -4.12
CA PHE A 253 4.50 1.72 -4.00
C PHE A 253 3.47 0.87 -4.79
N ALA A 254 3.90 0.29 -5.92
CA ALA A 254 3.02 -0.54 -6.74
C ALA A 254 2.64 -1.88 -6.09
N PHE A 255 3.35 -2.33 -5.07
CA PHE A 255 3.06 -3.57 -4.35
C PHE A 255 2.24 -3.35 -3.09
N ILE A 256 2.03 -2.09 -2.67
CA ILE A 256 1.22 -1.77 -1.50
C ILE A 256 -0.20 -2.30 -1.70
N GLY A 257 -0.75 -2.92 -0.66
CA GLY A 257 -2.11 -3.47 -0.66
C GLY A 257 -2.19 -5.00 -0.56
N PHE A 258 -1.09 -5.76 -0.76
CA PHE A 258 -1.15 -7.20 -0.50
C PHE A 258 -1.40 -7.53 0.98
N ASP A 259 -0.93 -6.68 1.87
CA ASP A 259 -1.15 -6.76 3.31
C ASP A 259 -2.62 -6.50 3.67
N ALA A 260 -3.34 -5.70 2.86
CA ALA A 260 -4.78 -5.50 3.02
C ALA A 260 -5.57 -6.82 2.90
N VAL A 261 -5.05 -7.83 2.18
CA VAL A 261 -5.62 -9.19 2.19
C VAL A 261 -5.68 -9.74 3.61
N SER A 262 -4.68 -9.43 4.46
CA SER A 262 -4.65 -9.88 5.85
C SER A 262 -5.82 -9.36 6.69
N THR A 263 -6.40 -8.22 6.33
CA THR A 263 -7.58 -7.67 7.01
C THR A 263 -8.85 -8.47 6.74
N ALA A 264 -8.89 -9.26 5.66
CA ALA A 264 -10.00 -10.13 5.31
C ALA A 264 -9.91 -11.54 5.93
N ALA A 265 -8.97 -11.76 6.86
CA ALA A 265 -8.72 -13.07 7.44
C ALA A 265 -9.94 -13.68 8.16
N GLN A 266 -10.81 -12.84 8.76
CA GLN A 266 -12.06 -13.29 9.39
C GLN A 266 -13.13 -13.73 8.40
N GLU A 267 -13.06 -13.27 7.15
CA GLU A 267 -13.97 -13.61 6.06
C GLU A 267 -13.50 -14.81 5.24
N ALA A 268 -12.28 -15.29 5.46
CA ALA A 268 -11.71 -16.44 4.75
C ALA A 268 -12.37 -17.75 5.18
N LYS A 269 -12.71 -18.61 4.19
CA LYS A 269 -13.31 -19.94 4.46
C LYS A 269 -12.35 -20.84 5.24
N ASN A 270 -11.10 -20.88 4.82
CA ASN A 270 -10.04 -21.59 5.51
C ASN A 270 -8.80 -20.69 5.67
N PRO A 271 -8.75 -19.83 6.71
CA PRO A 271 -7.67 -18.86 6.86
C PRO A 271 -6.28 -19.49 6.85
N LYS A 272 -6.12 -20.67 7.45
CA LYS A 272 -4.83 -21.38 7.54
C LYS A 272 -4.19 -21.68 6.19
N ARG A 273 -5.01 -21.91 5.16
CA ARG A 273 -4.60 -22.23 3.79
C ARG A 273 -4.79 -21.05 2.85
N ASP A 274 -5.96 -20.41 2.92
CA ASP A 274 -6.41 -19.47 1.91
C ASP A 274 -5.70 -18.12 2.05
N MET A 275 -5.30 -17.71 3.27
CA MET A 275 -4.57 -16.47 3.50
C MET A 275 -3.17 -16.47 2.87
N PRO A 276 -2.31 -17.49 3.08
CA PRO A 276 -1.04 -17.59 2.38
C PRO A 276 -1.19 -17.58 0.85
N ILE A 277 -2.16 -18.30 0.32
CA ILE A 277 -2.43 -18.36 -1.14
C ILE A 277 -2.89 -16.97 -1.64
N GLY A 278 -3.76 -16.29 -0.90
CA GLY A 278 -4.25 -14.95 -1.24
C GLY A 278 -3.12 -13.92 -1.32
N ILE A 279 -2.30 -13.85 -0.27
CA ILE A 279 -1.18 -12.90 -0.15
C ILE A 279 -0.10 -13.19 -1.21
N LEU A 280 0.41 -14.41 -1.26
CA LEU A 280 1.52 -14.75 -2.15
C LEU A 280 1.07 -14.85 -3.61
N GLY A 281 -0.12 -15.37 -3.87
CA GLY A 281 -0.68 -15.48 -5.22
C GLY A 281 -0.91 -14.11 -5.85
N SER A 282 -1.44 -13.14 -5.11
CA SER A 282 -1.59 -11.78 -5.62
C SER A 282 -0.25 -11.11 -5.93
N LEU A 283 0.77 -11.30 -5.07
CA LEU A 283 2.12 -10.79 -5.33
C LEU A 283 2.73 -11.39 -6.60
N VAL A 284 2.62 -12.70 -6.82
CA VAL A 284 3.16 -13.36 -8.03
C VAL A 284 2.48 -12.83 -9.29
N VAL A 285 1.15 -12.76 -9.30
CA VAL A 285 0.38 -12.26 -10.45
C VAL A 285 0.78 -10.82 -10.76
N CYS A 286 0.78 -9.94 -9.76
CA CYS A 286 1.14 -8.54 -9.96
C CYS A 286 2.59 -8.37 -10.40
N THR A 287 3.54 -9.14 -9.84
CA THR A 287 4.95 -9.08 -10.23
C THR A 287 5.13 -9.37 -11.72
N ILE A 288 4.51 -10.44 -12.23
CA ILE A 288 4.60 -10.80 -13.65
C ILE A 288 4.03 -9.67 -14.52
N LEU A 289 2.85 -9.17 -14.18
CA LEU A 289 2.22 -8.08 -14.91
C LEU A 289 3.06 -6.80 -14.89
N TYR A 290 3.68 -6.46 -13.77
CA TYR A 290 4.48 -5.25 -13.60
C TYR A 290 5.78 -5.26 -14.39
N ILE A 291 6.48 -6.40 -14.41
CA ILE A 291 7.69 -6.58 -15.22
C ILE A 291 7.35 -6.42 -16.71
N LEU A 292 6.32 -7.11 -17.18
CA LEU A 292 5.89 -7.05 -18.57
C LEU A 292 5.41 -5.64 -18.95
N PHE A 293 4.60 -5.01 -18.09
CA PHE A 293 4.10 -3.66 -18.29
C PHE A 293 5.23 -2.63 -18.35
N GLY A 294 6.18 -2.69 -17.41
CA GLY A 294 7.33 -1.78 -17.37
C GLY A 294 8.23 -1.93 -18.61
N HIS A 295 8.43 -3.17 -19.07
CA HIS A 295 9.17 -3.45 -20.29
C HIS A 295 8.49 -2.82 -21.52
N VAL A 296 7.19 -3.04 -21.67
CA VAL A 296 6.43 -2.48 -22.79
C VAL A 296 6.37 -0.96 -22.72
N LEU A 297 6.09 -0.39 -21.55
CA LEU A 297 5.98 1.06 -21.37
C LEU A 297 7.27 1.79 -21.78
N THR A 298 8.42 1.32 -21.28
CA THR A 298 9.73 1.91 -21.59
C THR A 298 10.23 1.57 -22.99
N GLY A 299 9.69 0.53 -23.62
CA GLY A 299 9.95 0.20 -25.03
C GLY A 299 9.13 1.04 -25.99
N VAL A 300 7.87 1.34 -25.66
CA VAL A 300 6.98 2.17 -26.49
C VAL A 300 7.39 3.64 -26.45
N ALA A 301 7.64 4.19 -25.26
CA ALA A 301 8.07 5.59 -25.10
C ALA A 301 9.43 5.65 -24.41
N ASN A 302 10.26 6.60 -24.82
CA ASN A 302 11.56 6.79 -24.19
C ASN A 302 11.38 7.27 -22.74
N TRP A 303 12.13 6.68 -21.81
CA TRP A 303 12.05 7.00 -20.39
C TRP A 303 12.31 8.47 -20.07
N THR A 304 13.10 9.19 -20.91
CA THR A 304 13.37 10.62 -20.76
C THR A 304 12.13 11.48 -21.00
N GLU A 305 11.15 10.98 -21.79
CA GLU A 305 9.90 11.70 -22.03
C GLU A 305 9.04 11.78 -20.77
N PHE A 306 9.13 10.80 -19.88
CA PHE A 306 8.43 10.80 -18.60
C PHE A 306 9.02 11.77 -17.58
N ALA A 307 10.22 12.29 -17.82
CA ALA A 307 10.83 13.33 -17.02
C ALA A 307 10.27 14.74 -17.30
N ASP A 308 9.65 14.93 -18.48
CA ASP A 308 9.12 16.21 -18.92
C ASP A 308 7.72 16.47 -18.33
N PRO A 309 7.54 17.47 -17.45
CA PRO A 309 6.25 17.76 -16.84
C PRO A 309 5.17 18.18 -17.84
N THR A 310 5.57 18.63 -19.04
CA THR A 310 4.62 19.04 -20.09
C THR A 310 4.02 17.85 -20.83
N LYS A 311 4.57 16.65 -20.66
CA LYS A 311 4.18 15.42 -21.36
C LYS A 311 3.28 14.49 -20.53
N GLY A 312 2.61 15.01 -19.52
CA GLY A 312 1.64 14.23 -18.73
C GLY A 312 2.31 13.18 -17.84
N ARG A 313 3.16 13.63 -16.93
CA ARG A 313 3.97 12.81 -16.00
C ARG A 313 3.14 11.79 -15.23
N GLU A 314 1.98 12.18 -14.73
CA GLU A 314 1.09 11.32 -13.95
C GLU A 314 0.23 10.38 -14.84
N ALA A 315 -0.06 10.80 -16.09
CA ALA A 315 -0.84 10.00 -17.06
C ALA A 315 0.05 9.38 -18.16
N SER A 316 1.21 8.88 -17.79
CA SER A 316 2.29 8.42 -18.67
C SER A 316 1.88 7.31 -19.63
N VAL A 317 0.98 6.40 -19.22
CA VAL A 317 0.52 5.29 -20.07
C VAL A 317 -0.33 5.80 -21.23
N THR A 318 -1.28 6.69 -20.95
CA THR A 318 -2.14 7.28 -22.00
C THR A 318 -1.34 8.18 -22.93
N TYR A 319 -0.32 8.87 -22.41
CA TYR A 319 0.65 9.61 -23.21
C TYR A 319 1.39 8.67 -24.17
N ALA A 320 1.99 7.58 -23.66
CA ALA A 320 2.71 6.61 -24.48
C ALA A 320 1.84 6.04 -25.61
N ILE A 321 0.59 5.66 -25.29
CA ILE A 321 -0.35 5.16 -26.30
C ILE A 321 -0.65 6.23 -27.36
N ALA A 322 -1.00 7.44 -26.92
CA ALA A 322 -1.43 8.50 -27.82
C ALA A 322 -0.32 8.98 -28.77
N GLN A 323 0.94 9.02 -28.30
CA GLN A 323 2.06 9.53 -29.09
C GLN A 323 2.78 8.47 -29.91
N HIS A 324 2.88 7.24 -29.41
CA HIS A 324 3.74 6.20 -29.98
C HIS A 324 2.99 4.98 -30.54
N MET A 325 1.64 4.93 -30.43
CA MET A 325 0.82 3.83 -30.94
C MET A 325 -0.22 4.34 -31.95
N PRO A 326 0.18 4.65 -33.19
CA PRO A 326 -0.72 5.20 -34.22
C PRO A 326 -1.89 4.24 -34.50
N GLY A 327 -3.11 4.76 -34.56
CA GLY A 327 -4.33 3.98 -34.77
C GLY A 327 -4.97 3.45 -33.49
N TYR A 328 -4.31 3.56 -32.33
CA TYR A 328 -4.81 3.06 -31.03
C TYR A 328 -5.28 4.17 -30.07
N GLY A 329 -5.62 5.35 -30.56
CA GLY A 329 -6.13 6.45 -29.72
C GLY A 329 -7.35 6.04 -28.88
N TRP A 330 -8.22 5.14 -29.39
CA TRP A 330 -9.33 4.57 -28.62
C TRP A 330 -8.86 3.81 -27.37
N LEU A 331 -7.68 3.15 -27.43
CA LEU A 331 -7.12 2.41 -26.32
C LEU A 331 -6.70 3.37 -25.20
N ALA A 332 -6.13 4.53 -25.52
CA ALA A 332 -5.80 5.56 -24.51
C ALA A 332 -7.06 6.00 -23.73
N ASN A 333 -8.19 6.16 -24.41
CA ASN A 333 -9.46 6.52 -23.80
C ASN A 333 -10.02 5.39 -22.93
N ALA A 334 -9.98 4.14 -23.42
CA ALA A 334 -10.41 2.98 -22.65
C ALA A 334 -9.55 2.75 -21.40
N VAL A 335 -8.23 2.92 -21.52
CA VAL A 335 -7.28 2.87 -20.40
C VAL A 335 -7.61 3.97 -19.39
N THR A 336 -7.88 5.20 -19.82
CA THR A 336 -8.24 6.32 -18.93
C THR A 336 -9.47 5.99 -18.09
N LEU A 337 -10.55 5.49 -18.71
CA LEU A 337 -11.79 5.12 -18.02
C LEU A 337 -11.57 3.97 -17.01
N ALA A 338 -10.84 2.93 -17.43
CA ALA A 338 -10.55 1.79 -16.57
C ALA A 338 -9.69 2.18 -15.36
N ILE A 339 -8.72 3.10 -15.56
CA ILE A 339 -7.86 3.62 -14.50
C ILE A 339 -8.68 4.45 -13.52
N LEU A 340 -9.54 5.36 -13.98
CA LEU A 340 -10.40 6.17 -13.10
C LEU A 340 -11.28 5.30 -12.19
N ALA A 341 -11.95 4.29 -12.76
CA ALA A 341 -12.73 3.33 -11.99
C ALA A 341 -11.86 2.56 -11.00
N GLY A 342 -10.69 2.11 -11.47
CA GLY A 342 -9.73 1.36 -10.66
C GLY A 342 -9.15 2.16 -9.51
N PHE A 343 -8.78 3.41 -9.72
CA PHE A 343 -8.24 4.28 -8.67
C PHE A 343 -9.30 4.61 -7.61
N SER A 344 -10.55 4.86 -8.02
CA SER A 344 -11.65 5.08 -7.09
C SER A 344 -11.83 3.91 -6.11
N SER A 345 -11.72 2.67 -6.61
CA SER A 345 -11.76 1.47 -5.77
C SER A 345 -10.56 1.39 -4.81
N VAL A 346 -9.34 1.68 -5.28
CA VAL A 346 -8.13 1.66 -4.41
C VAL A 346 -8.23 2.73 -3.32
N ILE A 347 -8.63 3.97 -3.65
CA ILE A 347 -8.83 5.04 -2.67
C ILE A 347 -9.81 4.59 -1.58
N LEU A 348 -10.95 4.00 -1.99
CA LEU A 348 -11.98 3.52 -1.07
C LEU A 348 -11.42 2.45 -0.11
N VAL A 349 -10.68 1.47 -0.63
CA VAL A 349 -10.05 0.40 0.18
C VAL A 349 -9.04 0.98 1.17
N MET A 350 -8.22 1.93 0.74
CA MET A 350 -7.23 2.58 1.61
C MET A 350 -7.88 3.40 2.72
N LEU A 351 -8.89 4.22 2.42
CA LEU A 351 -9.64 4.99 3.41
C LEU A 351 -10.35 4.06 4.42
N MET A 352 -10.91 2.95 3.94
CA MET A 352 -11.54 1.95 4.80
C MET A 352 -10.49 1.25 5.70
N GLY A 353 -9.33 0.87 5.15
CA GLY A 353 -8.23 0.27 5.92
C GLY A 353 -7.76 1.20 7.03
N GLN A 354 -7.55 2.48 6.72
CA GLN A 354 -7.15 3.49 7.70
C GLN A 354 -8.15 3.61 8.86
N SER A 355 -9.44 3.69 8.55
CA SER A 355 -10.46 3.82 9.59
C SER A 355 -10.53 2.59 10.51
N ARG A 356 -10.27 1.39 9.98
CA ARG A 356 -10.22 0.14 10.76
C ARG A 356 -9.00 0.08 11.68
N VAL A 357 -7.83 0.52 11.21
CA VAL A 357 -6.62 0.60 12.06
C VAL A 357 -6.86 1.56 13.22
N PHE A 358 -7.37 2.76 12.96
CA PHE A 358 -7.67 3.72 14.02
C PHE A 358 -8.75 3.23 14.99
N PHE A 359 -9.77 2.56 14.49
CA PHE A 359 -10.78 1.93 15.31
C PHE A 359 -10.16 0.92 16.29
N SER A 360 -9.26 0.07 15.81
CA SER A 360 -8.54 -0.90 16.65
C SER A 360 -7.66 -0.21 17.70
N MET A 361 -6.86 0.79 17.28
CA MET A 361 -6.00 1.55 18.21
C MET A 361 -6.80 2.32 19.26
N ALA A 362 -7.96 2.88 18.90
CA ALA A 362 -8.83 3.58 19.82
C ALA A 362 -9.54 2.64 20.80
N ASN A 363 -9.89 1.43 20.35
CA ASN A 363 -10.43 0.38 21.24
C ASN A 363 -9.38 -0.09 22.25
N ASP A 364 -8.11 -0.10 21.91
CA ASP A 364 -7.00 -0.38 22.83
C ASP A 364 -6.65 0.81 23.74
N GLY A 365 -7.26 1.98 23.52
CA GLY A 365 -7.03 3.21 24.28
C GLY A 365 -5.84 4.05 23.78
N LEU A 366 -5.15 3.61 22.73
CA LEU A 366 -3.97 4.29 22.19
C LEU A 366 -4.31 5.54 21.39
N MET A 367 -5.55 5.64 20.86
CA MET A 367 -6.07 6.78 20.13
C MET A 367 -7.34 7.32 20.81
N PRO A 368 -7.73 8.60 20.55
CA PRO A 368 -8.95 9.18 21.10
C PRO A 368 -10.21 8.36 20.79
N LYS A 369 -11.13 8.26 21.75
CA LYS A 369 -12.38 7.49 21.63
C LYS A 369 -13.22 7.87 20.41
N ALA A 370 -13.10 9.11 19.92
CA ALA A 370 -13.78 9.58 18.70
C ALA A 370 -13.52 8.68 17.48
N PHE A 371 -12.34 8.05 17.40
CA PHE A 371 -12.00 7.13 16.30
C PHE A 371 -12.69 5.76 16.41
N ALA A 372 -13.22 5.41 17.58
CA ALA A 372 -13.96 4.16 17.81
C ALA A 372 -15.49 4.35 17.79
N GLU A 373 -15.99 5.59 17.65
CA GLU A 373 -17.42 5.85 17.63
C GLU A 373 -18.07 5.42 16.32
N LEU A 374 -19.07 4.54 16.43
CA LEU A 374 -19.86 4.05 15.30
C LEU A 374 -21.10 4.91 15.07
N HIS A 375 -21.46 5.08 13.80
CA HIS A 375 -22.68 5.78 13.43
C HIS A 375 -23.93 4.99 13.86
N PRO A 376 -24.92 5.59 14.55
CA PRO A 376 -26.07 4.85 15.11
C PRO A 376 -26.88 4.06 14.08
N LYS A 377 -26.97 4.54 12.84
CA LYS A 377 -27.74 3.91 11.77
C LYS A 377 -26.90 3.02 10.86
N PHE A 378 -25.66 3.45 10.54
CA PHE A 378 -24.86 2.79 9.52
C PHE A 378 -23.79 1.85 10.11
N HIS A 379 -23.56 1.91 11.41
CA HIS A 379 -22.55 1.12 12.14
C HIS A 379 -21.12 1.24 11.58
N THR A 380 -20.81 2.40 10.98
CA THR A 380 -19.50 2.75 10.43
C THR A 380 -18.78 3.72 11.36
N PRO A 381 -17.44 3.75 11.39
CA PRO A 381 -16.66 4.70 12.22
C PRO A 381 -16.68 6.11 11.61
N TYR A 382 -17.84 6.78 11.69
CA TYR A 382 -18.11 8.02 10.94
C TYR A 382 -17.24 9.21 11.38
N LYS A 383 -16.95 9.36 12.69
CA LYS A 383 -16.07 10.44 13.17
C LYS A 383 -14.63 10.22 12.69
N SER A 384 -14.16 8.97 12.71
CA SER A 384 -12.87 8.60 12.14
C SER A 384 -12.81 9.00 10.66
N ASN A 385 -13.81 8.63 9.87
CA ASN A 385 -13.88 8.95 8.45
C ASN A 385 -13.92 10.47 8.19
N LEU A 386 -14.61 11.27 9.03
CA LEU A 386 -14.63 12.73 8.91
C LEU A 386 -13.27 13.38 9.23
N ILE A 387 -12.60 12.91 10.29
CA ILE A 387 -11.27 13.39 10.65
C ILE A 387 -10.27 13.06 9.54
N LEU A 388 -10.33 11.82 9.05
CA LEU A 388 -9.48 11.36 7.95
C LEU A 388 -9.76 12.07 6.64
N LEU A 389 -11.04 12.39 6.34
CA LEU A 389 -11.39 13.20 5.17
C LEU A 389 -10.65 14.53 5.18
N VAL A 390 -10.62 15.23 6.32
CA VAL A 390 -9.89 16.50 6.43
C VAL A 390 -8.39 16.31 6.25
N PHE A 391 -7.81 15.31 6.92
CA PHE A 391 -6.39 15.02 6.84
C PHE A 391 -5.96 14.59 5.42
N VAL A 392 -6.59 13.56 4.88
CA VAL A 392 -6.26 13.00 3.55
C VAL A 392 -6.58 14.03 2.46
N GLY A 393 -7.71 14.75 2.59
CA GLY A 393 -8.10 15.81 1.65
C GLY A 393 -7.11 16.97 1.62
N ALA A 394 -6.56 17.37 2.78
CA ALA A 394 -5.50 18.37 2.82
C ALA A 394 -4.22 17.88 2.12
N PHE A 395 -3.79 16.66 2.35
CA PHE A 395 -2.65 16.08 1.62
C PHE A 395 -2.91 15.98 0.13
N ALA A 396 -4.07 15.50 -0.29
CA ALA A 396 -4.46 15.39 -1.69
C ALA A 396 -4.50 16.76 -2.40
N ALA A 397 -4.90 17.82 -1.68
CA ALA A 397 -5.03 19.17 -2.24
C ALA A 397 -3.69 19.91 -2.34
N PHE A 398 -2.79 19.75 -1.35
CA PHE A 398 -1.65 20.65 -1.17
C PHE A 398 -0.27 19.99 -1.25
N VAL A 399 -0.18 18.66 -1.24
CA VAL A 399 1.10 17.93 -1.27
C VAL A 399 1.34 17.36 -2.66
N PRO A 400 2.58 17.46 -3.22
CA PRO A 400 2.92 16.82 -4.48
C PRO A 400 2.75 15.30 -4.42
N GLY A 401 2.21 14.72 -5.51
CA GLY A 401 1.95 13.28 -5.59
C GLY A 401 3.20 12.41 -5.42
N SER A 402 4.37 12.89 -5.86
CA SER A 402 5.66 12.19 -5.68
C SER A 402 6.01 12.04 -4.19
N LEU A 403 5.96 13.15 -3.43
CA LEU A 403 6.26 13.14 -1.99
C LEU A 403 5.27 12.27 -1.22
N ALA A 404 3.96 12.41 -1.49
CA ALA A 404 2.94 11.58 -0.85
C ALA A 404 3.17 10.09 -1.11
N GLY A 405 3.54 9.70 -2.34
CA GLY A 405 3.83 8.32 -2.72
C GLY A 405 5.10 7.77 -2.06
N ASP A 406 6.15 8.58 -1.93
CA ASP A 406 7.40 8.16 -1.29
C ASP A 406 7.22 8.01 0.23
N LEU A 407 6.46 8.89 0.87
CA LEU A 407 6.07 8.76 2.28
C LEU A 407 5.22 7.51 2.53
N THR A 408 4.31 7.19 1.60
CA THR A 408 3.53 5.95 1.65
C THR A 408 4.46 4.73 1.59
N SER A 409 5.43 4.73 0.67
CA SER A 409 6.43 3.65 0.56
C SER A 409 7.25 3.51 1.84
N PHE A 410 7.67 4.62 2.47
CA PHE A 410 8.38 4.58 3.75
C PHE A 410 7.53 3.90 4.85
N GLY A 411 6.27 4.30 5.00
CA GLY A 411 5.37 3.74 6.03
C GLY A 411 5.20 2.23 5.88
N THR A 412 4.94 1.79 4.66
CA THR A 412 4.76 0.37 4.34
C THR A 412 6.05 -0.44 4.50
N LEU A 413 7.19 0.07 4.01
CA LEU A 413 8.49 -0.59 4.17
C LEU A 413 8.86 -0.74 5.63
N LEU A 414 8.61 0.27 6.46
CA LEU A 414 8.83 0.21 7.91
C LEU A 414 7.95 -0.86 8.56
N ALA A 415 6.66 -0.94 8.19
CA ALA A 415 5.78 -1.98 8.68
C ALA A 415 6.28 -3.38 8.27
N PHE A 416 6.79 -3.55 7.05
CA PHE A 416 7.33 -4.82 6.56
C PHE A 416 8.61 -5.25 7.29
N VAL A 417 9.51 -4.30 7.59
CA VAL A 417 10.69 -4.54 8.43
C VAL A 417 10.26 -5.03 9.81
N LEU A 418 9.29 -4.37 10.43
CA LEU A 418 8.84 -4.71 11.79
C LEU A 418 8.05 -6.03 11.82
N VAL A 419 7.22 -6.32 10.82
CA VAL A 419 6.52 -7.61 10.71
C VAL A 419 7.52 -8.76 10.51
N SER A 420 8.54 -8.55 9.69
CA SER A 420 9.62 -9.54 9.51
C SER A 420 10.38 -9.77 10.81
N ALA A 421 10.72 -8.72 11.55
CA ALA A 421 11.33 -8.80 12.87
C ALA A 421 10.41 -9.54 13.87
N GLY A 422 9.09 -9.27 13.81
CA GLY A 422 8.08 -9.91 14.66
C GLY A 422 8.04 -11.44 14.51
N ILE A 423 8.11 -11.96 13.27
CA ILE A 423 8.20 -13.40 13.01
C ILE A 423 9.48 -13.99 13.62
N TRP A 424 10.61 -13.31 13.48
CA TRP A 424 11.86 -13.77 14.07
C TRP A 424 11.78 -13.82 15.60
N ILE A 425 11.26 -12.76 16.24
CA ILE A 425 11.08 -12.68 17.68
C ILE A 425 10.13 -13.79 18.15
N MET A 426 8.98 -13.96 17.51
CA MET A 426 7.97 -14.94 17.89
C MET A 426 8.47 -16.39 17.76
N ARG A 427 9.34 -16.67 16.79
CA ARG A 427 9.96 -18.01 16.65
C ARG A 427 10.91 -18.34 17.79
N LYS A 428 11.48 -17.31 18.46
CA LYS A 428 12.33 -17.47 19.64
C LYS A 428 11.53 -17.49 20.94
N SER A 429 10.51 -16.60 21.07
CA SER A 429 9.75 -16.49 22.31
C SER A 429 8.72 -17.61 22.46
N ASP A 430 8.11 -18.04 21.36
CA ASP A 430 7.03 -19.03 21.34
C ASP A 430 7.29 -20.10 20.26
N PRO A 431 8.31 -20.97 20.46
CA PRO A 431 8.72 -21.96 19.47
C PRO A 431 7.65 -23.03 19.21
N ASP A 432 6.84 -23.37 20.21
CA ASP A 432 5.82 -24.41 20.19
C ASP A 432 4.47 -23.94 19.66
N GLN A 433 4.31 -22.62 19.37
CA GLN A 433 3.08 -22.09 18.80
C GLN A 433 2.77 -22.79 17.47
N PRO A 434 1.56 -23.35 17.26
CA PRO A 434 1.17 -23.97 16.00
C PRO A 434 1.25 -22.99 14.84
N ARG A 435 1.97 -23.35 13.78
CA ARG A 435 2.15 -22.57 12.54
C ARG A 435 1.59 -23.33 11.36
N PRO A 436 0.31 -23.10 10.98
CA PRO A 436 -0.31 -23.76 9.83
C PRO A 436 0.44 -23.50 8.51
N PHE A 437 0.96 -22.29 8.35
CA PHE A 437 1.91 -21.93 7.31
C PHE A 437 3.21 -21.46 7.97
N ARG A 438 4.34 -21.92 7.46
CA ARG A 438 5.67 -21.53 7.93
C ARG A 438 6.50 -21.04 6.73
N ALA A 439 7.04 -19.83 6.82
CA ALA A 439 7.92 -19.31 5.78
C ALA A 439 9.12 -20.25 5.56
N PRO A 440 9.43 -20.61 4.31
CA PRO A 440 10.49 -21.56 3.98
C PRO A 440 11.88 -21.02 4.38
N LEU A 441 12.91 -21.89 4.33
CA LEU A 441 14.31 -21.52 4.58
C LEU A 441 14.55 -20.77 5.89
N SER A 442 13.71 -21.01 6.91
CA SER A 442 13.76 -20.26 8.16
C SER A 442 13.66 -21.21 9.36
N SER A 443 14.79 -21.48 10.00
CA SER A 443 14.85 -22.14 11.31
C SER A 443 14.71 -21.11 12.45
N ALA A 444 14.52 -21.57 13.68
CA ALA A 444 14.53 -20.68 14.84
C ALA A 444 15.91 -20.03 15.06
N SER A 445 16.98 -20.78 14.73
CA SER A 445 18.36 -20.31 14.90
C SER A 445 18.81 -19.38 13.77
N PHE A 446 18.33 -19.60 12.52
CA PHE A 446 18.66 -18.78 11.36
C PHE A 446 17.43 -18.51 10.52
N PRO A 447 16.68 -17.45 10.81
CA PRO A 447 15.45 -17.11 10.10
C PRO A 447 15.78 -16.31 8.81
N LEU A 448 16.22 -17.00 7.76
CA LEU A 448 16.70 -16.36 6.52
C LEU A 448 15.65 -15.43 5.90
N VAL A 449 14.40 -15.85 5.77
CA VAL A 449 13.33 -15.05 5.16
C VAL A 449 13.06 -13.75 5.95
N PRO A 450 12.85 -13.76 7.27
CA PRO A 450 12.75 -12.53 8.04
C PRO A 450 13.96 -11.61 7.92
N ILE A 451 15.18 -12.15 7.95
CA ILE A 451 16.40 -11.34 7.82
C ILE A 451 16.47 -10.67 6.44
N LEU A 452 16.22 -11.41 5.36
CA LEU A 452 16.21 -10.86 4.01
C LEU A 452 15.09 -9.84 3.82
N GLY A 453 13.91 -10.07 4.39
CA GLY A 453 12.82 -9.09 4.42
C GLY A 453 13.26 -7.77 5.08
N MET A 454 13.87 -7.84 6.26
CA MET A 454 14.38 -6.65 6.95
C MET A 454 15.49 -5.94 6.16
N VAL A 455 16.45 -6.68 5.59
CA VAL A 455 17.61 -6.11 4.88
C VAL A 455 17.15 -5.44 3.57
N ILE A 456 16.32 -6.10 2.77
CA ILE A 456 15.89 -5.56 1.48
C ILE A 456 14.93 -4.39 1.68
N CYS A 457 13.92 -4.52 2.55
CA CYS A 457 13.00 -3.42 2.83
C CYS A 457 13.72 -2.24 3.51
N GLY A 458 14.64 -2.50 4.44
CA GLY A 458 15.48 -1.48 5.06
C GLY A 458 16.41 -0.79 4.05
N GLY A 459 16.98 -1.54 3.11
CA GLY A 459 17.78 -1.00 2.01
C GLY A 459 16.99 -0.09 1.09
N MET A 460 15.73 -0.46 0.80
CA MET A 460 14.83 0.41 0.01
C MET A 460 14.44 1.69 0.78
N ILE A 461 14.28 1.64 2.09
CA ILE A 461 14.07 2.86 2.90
C ILE A 461 15.25 3.81 2.74
N VAL A 462 16.47 3.31 2.88
CA VAL A 462 17.70 4.13 2.74
C VAL A 462 17.86 4.69 1.33
N ALA A 463 17.29 4.03 0.32
CA ALA A 463 17.36 4.48 -1.08
C ALA A 463 16.29 5.55 -1.44
N LEU A 464 15.36 5.87 -0.53
CA LEU A 464 14.42 6.98 -0.70
C LEU A 464 15.15 8.33 -0.70
N ASP A 465 14.52 9.34 -1.26
CA ASP A 465 15.07 10.69 -1.31
C ASP A 465 15.26 11.28 0.10
N ASN A 466 16.34 12.05 0.30
CA ASN A 466 16.69 12.61 1.61
C ASN A 466 15.58 13.46 2.20
N PHE A 467 14.93 14.31 1.39
CA PHE A 467 13.82 15.14 1.85
C PHE A 467 12.64 14.28 2.34
N THR A 468 12.32 13.21 1.63
CA THR A 468 11.31 12.23 2.07
C THR A 468 11.67 11.60 3.41
N LEU A 469 12.94 11.21 3.60
CA LEU A 469 13.41 10.63 4.87
C LEU A 469 13.31 11.65 6.02
N GLU A 470 13.69 12.91 5.79
CA GLU A 470 13.56 13.98 6.81
C GLU A 470 12.10 14.17 7.24
N VAL A 471 11.18 14.26 6.28
CA VAL A 471 9.73 14.40 6.56
C VAL A 471 9.20 13.16 7.28
N ALA A 472 9.60 11.96 6.85
CA ALA A 472 9.19 10.70 7.47
C ALA A 472 9.69 10.58 8.91
N MET A 473 10.94 10.96 9.18
CA MET A 473 11.50 10.98 10.54
C MET A 473 10.80 12.01 11.43
N GLY A 474 10.48 13.19 10.89
CA GLY A 474 9.64 14.19 11.58
C GLY A 474 8.27 13.64 11.96
N TRP A 475 7.62 12.91 11.03
CA TRP A 475 6.36 12.24 11.29
C TRP A 475 6.47 11.17 12.38
N MET A 476 7.52 10.35 12.35
CA MET A 476 7.76 9.34 13.40
C MET A 476 8.03 9.97 14.75
N ALA A 477 8.80 11.07 14.80
CA ALA A 477 9.04 11.83 16.04
C ALA A 477 7.74 12.40 16.63
N LEU A 478 6.85 12.92 15.78
CA LEU A 478 5.50 13.33 16.18
C LEU A 478 4.71 12.15 16.77
N GLY A 479 4.81 10.97 16.15
CA GLY A 479 4.17 9.74 16.64
C GLY A 479 4.67 9.34 18.02
N PHE A 480 5.96 9.42 18.29
CA PHE A 480 6.53 9.18 19.62
C PHE A 480 6.02 10.18 20.64
N LEU A 481 5.96 11.46 20.28
CA LEU A 481 5.41 12.49 21.15
C LEU A 481 3.94 12.19 21.52
N VAL A 482 3.11 11.86 20.54
CA VAL A 482 1.69 11.50 20.77
C VAL A 482 1.57 10.25 21.65
N TYR A 483 2.42 9.24 21.44
CA TYR A 483 2.43 8.04 22.29
C TYR A 483 2.69 8.37 23.76
N PHE A 484 3.77 9.08 24.06
CA PHE A 484 4.14 9.37 25.44
C PHE A 484 3.20 10.37 26.13
N LEU A 485 2.64 11.33 25.38
CA LEU A 485 1.72 12.33 25.94
C LEU A 485 0.31 11.78 26.15
N TYR A 486 -0.17 10.93 25.24
CA TYR A 486 -1.54 10.43 25.21
C TYR A 486 -1.63 8.90 25.26
N GLY A 487 -1.03 8.19 24.31
CA GLY A 487 -1.24 6.75 24.11
C GLY A 487 -0.90 5.93 25.35
N GLN A 488 0.29 6.08 25.91
CA GLN A 488 0.74 5.35 27.09
C GLN A 488 -0.18 5.55 28.32
N LYS A 489 -0.67 6.78 28.52
CA LYS A 489 -1.51 7.12 29.67
C LYS A 489 -2.93 6.53 29.57
N ASN A 490 -3.45 6.43 28.35
CA ASN A 490 -4.82 5.98 28.09
C ASN A 490 -4.91 4.51 27.65
N SER A 491 -3.77 3.85 27.47
CA SER A 491 -3.70 2.44 27.10
C SER A 491 -4.42 1.56 28.11
N LYS A 492 -5.36 0.75 27.63
CA LYS A 492 -6.07 -0.22 28.48
C LYS A 492 -5.13 -1.25 29.09
N LEU A 493 -4.09 -1.66 28.33
CA LEU A 493 -3.08 -2.59 28.80
C LEU A 493 -2.26 -2.00 29.96
N GLN A 494 -1.85 -0.72 29.86
CA GLN A 494 -1.11 -0.02 30.92
C GLN A 494 -1.97 0.22 32.15
N GLN A 495 -3.29 0.39 31.98
CA GLN A 495 -4.26 0.55 33.06
C GLN A 495 -4.67 -0.79 33.72
N GLY A 496 -4.16 -1.91 33.22
CA GLY A 496 -4.53 -3.24 33.74
C GLY A 496 -5.95 -3.67 33.39
N ILE A 497 -6.61 -2.99 32.45
CA ILE A 497 -7.96 -3.34 31.95
C ILE A 497 -7.78 -4.42 30.86
N VAL A 498 -7.28 -5.58 31.25
CA VAL A 498 -7.13 -6.74 30.38
C VAL A 498 -8.21 -7.73 30.76
N VAL A 499 -9.16 -7.98 29.87
CA VAL A 499 -10.10 -9.09 30.03
C VAL A 499 -9.31 -10.37 29.72
N ILE A 500 -8.86 -11.05 30.77
CA ILE A 500 -8.26 -12.39 30.64
C ILE A 500 -9.42 -13.35 30.42
N PRO A 501 -9.49 -14.09 29.32
CA PRO A 501 -10.49 -15.13 29.11
C PRO A 501 -10.41 -16.15 30.25
N THR A 502 -11.55 -16.57 30.74
CA THR A 502 -11.62 -17.65 31.76
C THR A 502 -11.02 -18.94 31.20
N GLU A 503 -10.56 -19.85 32.06
CA GLU A 503 -9.94 -21.12 31.64
C GLU A 503 -10.85 -21.96 30.72
N VAL A 504 -12.16 -21.85 30.90
CA VAL A 504 -13.18 -22.50 30.05
C VAL A 504 -13.12 -21.98 28.62
N GLU A 505 -12.87 -20.69 28.43
CA GLU A 505 -12.70 -20.10 27.08
C GLU A 505 -11.38 -20.48 26.45
N LYS A 506 -10.30 -20.66 27.23
CA LYS A 506 -9.01 -21.17 26.76
C LYS A 506 -9.12 -22.60 26.23
N GLU A 507 -9.84 -23.49 26.91
CA GLU A 507 -10.05 -24.89 26.47
C GLU A 507 -10.89 -25.00 25.18
N ALA A 508 -11.89 -24.13 25.00
CA ALA A 508 -12.70 -24.09 23.79
C ALA A 508 -11.90 -23.71 22.54
N PHE A 509 -10.81 -22.95 22.70
CA PHE A 509 -9.91 -22.54 21.61
C PHE A 509 -8.85 -23.60 21.25
N ILE A 510 -8.51 -24.48 22.19
CA ILE A 510 -7.46 -25.50 22.01
C ILE A 510 -8.00 -26.79 21.39
N LYS A 511 -9.31 -27.07 21.58
CA LYS A 511 -9.94 -28.29 20.98
C LYS A 511 -10.37 -28.01 19.54
N PRO A 512 -9.84 -28.76 18.54
CA PRO A 512 -10.37 -28.69 17.18
C PRO A 512 -11.83 -29.19 17.19
N ASP A 513 -12.67 -28.46 16.46
CA ASP A 513 -14.08 -28.83 16.21
C ASP A 513 -14.18 -30.30 15.76
N LYS A 514 -14.75 -31.16 16.62
CA LYS A 514 -14.98 -32.58 16.32
C LYS A 514 -16.18 -32.83 15.39
N HIS A 515 -16.71 -31.78 14.76
CA HIS A 515 -17.92 -31.90 13.94
C HIS A 515 -17.70 -31.78 12.42
N ASN A 516 -16.47 -31.93 11.92
CA ASN A 516 -16.23 -32.16 10.49
C ASN A 516 -15.06 -33.15 10.32
N ALA A 517 -15.32 -34.42 10.60
CA ALA A 517 -14.57 -35.55 10.10
C ALA A 517 -15.40 -36.21 8.99
#